data_287ab1d285572102aba1a7dcec744478
#
_entry.id   287ab1d285572102aba1a7dcec744478
#
_cell.length_a   1.000
_cell.length_b   1.000
_cell.length_c   1.000
_cell.angle_alpha   90.00
_cell.angle_beta   90.00
_cell.angle_gamma   90.00
#
_symmetry.space_group_name_H-M   'P 1'
#
loop_
_entity.id
_entity.type
_entity.pdbx_description
1 polymer ?
#
loop_
_entity_poly.entity_id
_entity_poly.type
_entity_poly.pdbx_seq_one_letter_code
_entity_poly.pdbx_strand_id
1 'polypeptide(L)'
;MSNDWIDAEGFRANVGIILINSDGKLLLGGRVGSKGWQFPQGGMLVGEEPEDAMYRELREEVGLERNDVELLGVTSEWLRYRLPDRFVRRNSTPLCIGQKQIWFCLRLIGSESDFNLMNSEKPEFDSWRWVD
;
A
#
# COMPACT_ATOMS: atom_id res chain seq x y z
N MET A 1 6.85 5.00 19.31
CA MET A 1 7.44 5.79 18.23
C MET A 1 7.17 5.12 16.91
N SER A 2 6.85 5.90 15.91
CA SER A 2 6.63 5.38 14.57
C SER A 2 7.98 5.02 13.93
N ASN A 3 8.02 3.87 13.23
CA ASN A 3 9.17 3.49 12.41
C ASN A 3 8.97 3.88 10.94
N ASP A 4 7.99 4.72 10.65
CA ASP A 4 7.74 5.19 9.29
C ASP A 4 8.95 5.95 8.76
N TRP A 5 9.26 5.71 7.51
CA TRP A 5 10.36 6.39 6.86
C TRP A 5 9.88 7.69 6.23
N ILE A 6 10.27 8.81 6.83
CA ILE A 6 10.09 10.15 6.27
C ILE A 6 11.47 10.64 5.89
N ASP A 7 11.67 10.99 4.60
CA ASP A 7 12.99 11.36 4.11
C ASP A 7 13.39 12.78 4.57
N ALA A 8 14.61 13.18 4.22
CA ALA A 8 15.15 14.47 4.63
C ALA A 8 14.36 15.66 4.05
N GLU A 9 13.62 15.44 2.97
CA GLU A 9 12.81 16.48 2.34
C GLU A 9 11.39 16.53 2.92
N GLY A 10 11.05 15.61 3.81
CA GLY A 10 9.75 15.58 4.49
C GLY A 10 8.69 14.71 3.81
N PHE A 11 9.09 13.83 2.89
CA PHE A 11 8.15 12.91 2.22
C PHE A 11 8.15 11.55 2.90
N ARG A 12 6.95 11.08 3.27
CA ARG A 12 6.76 9.73 3.81
C ARG A 12 6.82 8.74 2.67
N ALA A 13 7.69 7.75 2.78
CA ALA A 13 7.82 6.70 1.78
C ALA A 13 6.65 5.70 1.90
N ASN A 14 6.10 5.32 0.77
CA ASN A 14 4.89 4.51 0.70
C ASN A 14 4.98 3.58 -0.52
N VAL A 15 4.35 2.42 -0.44
CA VAL A 15 4.22 1.50 -1.57
C VAL A 15 2.75 1.31 -1.89
N GLY A 16 2.42 1.23 -3.17
CA GLY A 16 1.07 0.94 -3.65
C GLY A 16 1.08 -0.35 -4.44
N ILE A 17 -0.05 -1.05 -4.42
CA ILE A 17 -0.19 -2.37 -5.05
C ILE A 17 -1.36 -2.35 -6.02
N ILE A 18 -1.08 -2.70 -7.28
CA ILE A 18 -2.10 -2.95 -8.28
C ILE A 18 -2.10 -4.44 -8.53
N LEU A 19 -3.11 -5.14 -8.01
CA LEU A 19 -3.25 -6.59 -8.16
C LEU A 19 -4.27 -6.87 -9.27
N ILE A 20 -3.85 -7.65 -10.27
CA ILE A 20 -4.65 -7.97 -11.46
C ILE A 20 -5.05 -9.43 -11.41
N ASN A 21 -6.31 -9.73 -11.70
CA ASN A 21 -6.77 -11.11 -11.82
C ASN A 21 -6.67 -11.61 -13.27
N SER A 22 -7.11 -12.85 -13.52
CA SER A 22 -7.03 -13.47 -14.86
C SER A 22 -7.93 -12.78 -15.89
N ASP A 23 -8.92 -12.02 -15.45
CA ASP A 23 -9.80 -11.26 -16.34
C ASP A 23 -9.28 -9.85 -16.62
N GLY A 24 -8.09 -9.52 -16.11
CA GLY A 24 -7.50 -8.19 -16.28
C GLY A 24 -8.11 -7.12 -15.40
N LYS A 25 -8.86 -7.51 -14.37
CA LYS A 25 -9.49 -6.57 -13.46
C LYS A 25 -8.59 -6.26 -12.27
N LEU A 26 -8.79 -5.09 -11.67
CA LEU A 26 -7.96 -4.57 -10.60
C LEU A 26 -8.66 -4.69 -9.25
N LEU A 27 -7.88 -5.03 -8.21
CA LEU A 27 -8.39 -5.16 -6.85
C LEU A 27 -8.48 -3.81 -6.16
N LEU A 28 -9.65 -3.51 -5.61
CA LEU A 28 -9.83 -2.40 -4.67
C LEU A 28 -10.30 -2.94 -3.34
N GLY A 29 -9.79 -2.36 -2.26
CA GLY A 29 -10.26 -2.64 -0.90
C GLY A 29 -11.21 -1.56 -0.43
N GLY A 30 -12.29 -1.98 0.25
CA GLY A 30 -13.20 -1.08 0.91
C GLY A 30 -12.70 -0.76 2.31
N ARG A 31 -12.48 0.51 2.59
CA ARG A 31 -11.88 0.94 3.85
C ARG A 31 -12.81 0.73 5.04
N VAL A 32 -12.25 0.21 6.12
CA VAL A 32 -12.97 0.05 7.39
C VAL A 32 -13.46 1.42 7.87
N GLY A 33 -14.74 1.49 8.23
CA GLY A 33 -15.32 2.71 8.79
C GLY A 33 -15.50 3.86 7.80
N SER A 34 -15.37 3.60 6.51
CA SER A 34 -15.47 4.60 5.46
C SER A 34 -16.18 4.01 4.25
N LYS A 35 -16.65 4.87 3.35
CA LYS A 35 -17.24 4.42 2.09
C LYS A 35 -16.23 4.42 0.95
N GLY A 36 -14.96 4.72 1.27
CA GLY A 36 -13.93 4.84 0.26
C GLY A 36 -13.40 3.50 -0.22
N TRP A 37 -13.03 3.44 -1.49
CA TRP A 37 -12.36 2.31 -2.11
C TRP A 37 -10.98 2.74 -2.55
N GLN A 38 -9.98 1.90 -2.33
CA GLN A 38 -8.62 2.25 -2.70
C GLN A 38 -7.80 1.01 -3.03
N PHE A 39 -6.71 1.22 -3.75
CA PHE A 39 -5.71 0.17 -3.93
C PHE A 39 -5.03 -0.10 -2.59
N PRO A 40 -4.62 -1.36 -2.34
CA PRO A 40 -3.79 -1.64 -1.18
C PRO A 40 -2.53 -0.77 -1.22
N GLN A 41 -2.18 -0.19 -0.08
CA GLN A 41 -0.98 0.66 0.03
C GLN A 41 -0.62 0.81 1.49
N GLY A 42 0.63 1.15 1.74
CA GLY A 42 1.06 1.37 3.10
C GLY A 42 2.43 1.99 3.20
N GLY A 43 2.76 2.48 4.38
CA GLY A 43 4.04 3.14 4.65
C GLY A 43 5.20 2.16 4.71
N MET A 44 6.35 2.61 4.23
CA MET A 44 7.60 1.87 4.39
C MET A 44 8.18 2.15 5.77
N LEU A 45 8.85 1.16 6.32
CA LEU A 45 9.59 1.31 7.57
C LEU A 45 11.02 1.75 7.27
N VAL A 46 11.65 2.42 8.24
CA VAL A 46 13.05 2.85 8.11
C VAL A 46 13.93 1.62 7.82
N GLY A 47 14.73 1.71 6.77
CA GLY A 47 15.64 0.63 6.37
C GLY A 47 15.03 -0.48 5.54
N GLU A 48 13.74 -0.41 5.27
CA GLU A 48 13.04 -1.43 4.49
C GLU A 48 13.17 -1.14 3.00
N GLU A 49 13.38 -2.18 2.19
CA GLU A 49 13.39 -2.02 0.74
C GLU A 49 11.95 -1.96 0.23
N PRO A 50 11.68 -1.22 -0.87
CA PRO A 50 10.32 -1.10 -1.40
C PRO A 50 9.64 -2.43 -1.67
N GLU A 51 10.34 -3.39 -2.27
CA GLU A 51 9.75 -4.69 -2.58
C GLU A 51 9.35 -5.45 -1.33
N ASP A 52 10.18 -5.40 -0.28
CA ASP A 52 9.86 -6.04 0.99
C ASP A 52 8.68 -5.38 1.67
N ALA A 53 8.59 -4.05 1.59
CA ALA A 53 7.45 -3.30 2.10
C ALA A 53 6.17 -3.71 1.37
N MET A 54 6.25 -3.86 0.04
CA MET A 54 5.11 -4.25 -0.77
C MET A 54 4.59 -5.63 -0.34
N TYR A 55 5.46 -6.62 -0.19
CA TYR A 55 5.02 -7.95 0.22
C TYR A 55 4.50 -7.98 1.66
N ARG A 56 5.07 -7.18 2.54
CA ARG A 56 4.57 -7.06 3.91
C ARG A 56 3.16 -6.48 3.92
N GLU A 57 2.93 -5.39 3.18
CA GLU A 57 1.62 -4.76 3.09
C GLU A 57 0.59 -5.68 2.42
N LEU A 58 1.01 -6.40 1.38
CA LEU A 58 0.15 -7.38 0.71
C LEU A 58 -0.35 -8.44 1.70
N ARG A 59 0.54 -8.95 2.54
CA ARG A 59 0.19 -9.93 3.56
C ARG A 59 -0.74 -9.32 4.62
N GLU A 60 -0.39 -8.14 5.11
CA GLU A 60 -1.17 -7.49 6.18
C GLU A 60 -2.57 -7.09 5.71
N GLU A 61 -2.69 -6.54 4.52
CA GLU A 61 -3.97 -5.99 4.05
C GLU A 61 -4.82 -6.98 3.28
N VAL A 62 -4.23 -7.92 2.56
CA VAL A 62 -4.95 -8.84 1.69
C VAL A 62 -4.77 -10.30 2.10
N GLY A 63 -3.73 -10.61 2.87
CA GLY A 63 -3.47 -11.97 3.34
C GLY A 63 -2.74 -12.85 2.35
N LEU A 64 -2.17 -12.27 1.30
CA LEU A 64 -1.44 -13.03 0.29
C LEU A 64 0.05 -13.08 0.58
N GLU A 65 0.68 -14.19 0.19
CA GLU A 65 2.11 -14.39 0.30
C GLU A 65 2.78 -14.24 -1.08
N ARG A 66 4.13 -14.22 -1.10
CA ARG A 66 4.88 -14.09 -2.35
C ARG A 66 4.48 -15.11 -3.42
N ASN A 67 4.21 -16.34 -3.00
CA ASN A 67 3.87 -17.43 -3.91
C ASN A 67 2.47 -17.29 -4.51
N ASP A 68 1.66 -16.41 -3.98
CA ASP A 68 0.30 -16.20 -4.48
C ASP A 68 0.23 -15.20 -5.62
N VAL A 69 1.34 -14.53 -5.92
CA VAL A 69 1.38 -13.46 -6.92
C VAL A 69 2.64 -13.54 -7.77
N GLU A 70 2.57 -12.91 -8.95
CA GLU A 70 3.71 -12.73 -9.83
C GLU A 70 3.95 -11.23 -10.01
N LEU A 71 5.17 -10.78 -9.77
CA LEU A 71 5.53 -9.38 -9.98
C LEU A 71 5.62 -9.10 -11.48
N LEU A 72 4.80 -8.19 -11.98
CA LEU A 72 4.77 -7.81 -13.39
C LEU A 72 5.57 -6.55 -13.68
N GLY A 73 5.59 -5.62 -12.75
CA GLY A 73 6.29 -4.36 -12.95
C GLY A 73 6.30 -3.49 -11.72
N VAL A 74 7.14 -2.47 -11.77
CA VAL A 74 7.30 -1.51 -10.68
C VAL A 74 7.65 -0.16 -11.30
N THR A 75 7.16 0.93 -10.71
CA THR A 75 7.55 2.27 -11.17
C THR A 75 9.03 2.49 -10.91
N SER A 76 9.72 3.14 -11.86
CA SER A 76 11.16 3.32 -11.80
C SER A 76 11.59 4.48 -10.89
N GLU A 77 10.68 5.38 -10.58
CA GLU A 77 10.96 6.57 -9.80
C GLU A 77 9.91 6.79 -8.73
N TRP A 78 10.29 7.55 -7.69
CA TRP A 78 9.36 7.97 -6.67
C TRP A 78 8.36 8.96 -7.24
N LEU A 79 7.06 8.71 -7.02
CA LEU A 79 5.99 9.64 -7.36
C LEU A 79 5.68 10.45 -6.11
N ARG A 80 5.94 11.75 -6.16
CA ARG A 80 5.81 12.63 -5.00
C ARG A 80 4.57 13.50 -5.11
N TYR A 81 3.90 13.69 -3.97
CA TYR A 81 2.86 14.70 -3.86
C TYR A 81 2.89 15.34 -2.48
N ARG A 82 2.54 16.61 -2.42
CA ARG A 82 2.54 17.36 -1.16
C ARG A 82 1.15 17.35 -0.55
N LEU A 83 1.11 17.29 0.78
CA LEU A 83 -0.14 17.46 1.51
C LEU A 83 -0.57 18.94 1.43
N PRO A 84 -1.89 19.21 1.36
CA PRO A 84 -2.37 20.58 1.59
C PRO A 84 -1.89 21.05 2.97
N ASP A 85 -1.54 22.32 3.07
CA ASP A 85 -0.97 22.89 4.31
C ASP A 85 -1.82 22.56 5.54
N ARG A 86 -3.14 22.53 5.40
CA ARG A 86 -4.06 22.23 6.51
C ARG A 86 -3.90 20.83 7.07
N PHE A 87 -3.29 19.91 6.33
CA PHE A 87 -3.06 18.54 6.77
C PHE A 87 -1.64 18.30 7.28
N VAL A 88 -0.77 19.32 7.20
CA VAL A 88 0.59 19.20 7.70
C VAL A 88 0.58 19.43 9.21
N ARG A 89 1.08 18.44 9.96
CA ARG A 89 1.20 18.54 11.42
C ARG A 89 2.54 19.19 11.75
N ARG A 90 2.54 20.49 11.93
CA ARG A 90 3.78 21.27 12.08
C ARG A 90 4.56 20.96 13.35
N ASN A 91 3.91 20.34 14.35
CA ASN A 91 4.58 19.96 15.60
C ASN A 91 5.19 18.55 15.56
N SER A 92 5.04 17.85 14.43
CA SER A 92 5.59 16.49 14.28
C SER A 92 7.10 16.51 14.08
N THR A 93 7.77 15.50 14.60
CA THR A 93 9.20 15.29 14.37
C THR A 93 9.40 13.82 13.97
N PRO A 94 9.89 13.55 12.76
CA PRO A 94 10.18 14.49 11.69
C PRO A 94 8.93 15.10 11.08
N LEU A 95 9.08 16.27 10.47
CA LEU A 95 7.98 16.94 9.78
C LEU A 95 7.65 16.21 8.49
N CYS A 96 6.36 15.89 8.30
CA CYS A 96 5.87 15.26 7.07
C CYS A 96 5.07 16.28 6.25
N ILE A 97 5.51 16.57 5.05
CA ILE A 97 4.86 17.52 4.16
C ILE A 97 4.18 16.86 2.96
N GLY A 98 4.38 15.56 2.78
CA GLY A 98 3.79 14.84 1.66
C GLY A 98 4.16 13.37 1.69
N GLN A 99 3.89 12.70 0.59
CA GLN A 99 4.24 11.29 0.40
C GLN A 99 5.03 11.11 -0.88
N LYS A 100 5.85 10.07 -0.91
CA LYS A 100 6.47 9.58 -2.14
C LYS A 100 6.14 8.12 -2.26
N GLN A 101 5.81 7.67 -3.48
CA GLN A 101 5.29 6.33 -3.70
C GLN A 101 6.04 5.58 -4.79
N ILE A 102 6.22 4.28 -4.56
CA ILE A 102 6.59 3.30 -5.57
C ILE A 102 5.37 2.40 -5.74
N TRP A 103 4.94 2.19 -6.97
CA TRP A 103 3.81 1.33 -7.29
C TRP A 103 4.27 0.02 -7.90
N PHE A 104 3.66 -1.07 -7.45
CA PHE A 104 3.93 -2.42 -7.92
C PHE A 104 2.70 -2.98 -8.61
N CYS A 105 2.91 -3.62 -9.75
CA CYS A 105 1.85 -4.32 -10.47
C CYS A 105 2.07 -5.82 -10.31
N LEU A 106 1.09 -6.52 -9.77
CA LEU A 106 1.15 -7.96 -9.48
C LEU A 106 0.01 -8.66 -10.17
N ARG A 107 0.26 -9.92 -10.59
CA ARG A 107 -0.79 -10.79 -11.09
C ARG A 107 -1.11 -11.84 -10.03
N LEU A 108 -2.39 -12.04 -9.76
CA LEU A 108 -2.83 -13.08 -8.82
C LEU A 108 -2.62 -14.46 -9.47
N ILE A 109 -1.80 -15.30 -8.83
CA ILE A 109 -1.58 -16.69 -9.24
C ILE A 109 -2.49 -17.60 -8.44
N GLY A 110 -2.68 -17.28 -7.15
CA GLY A 110 -3.55 -18.03 -6.28
C GLY A 110 -5.01 -17.75 -6.53
N SER A 111 -5.83 -17.93 -5.51
CA SER A 111 -7.28 -17.79 -5.59
C SER A 111 -7.76 -16.67 -4.67
N GLU A 112 -8.91 -16.09 -5.01
CA GLU A 112 -9.61 -15.16 -4.13
C GLU A 112 -9.89 -15.77 -2.75
N SER A 113 -10.02 -17.09 -2.68
CA SER A 113 -10.22 -17.78 -1.41
C SER A 113 -9.04 -17.67 -0.47
N ASP A 114 -7.87 -17.25 -0.97
CA ASP A 114 -6.68 -17.02 -0.15
C ASP A 114 -6.69 -15.64 0.50
N PHE A 115 -7.61 -14.75 0.11
CA PHE A 115 -7.69 -13.41 0.69
C PHE A 115 -8.06 -13.47 2.16
N ASN A 116 -7.35 -12.70 2.98
CA ASN A 116 -7.66 -12.57 4.40
C ASN A 116 -7.42 -11.11 4.81
N LEU A 117 -8.50 -10.33 4.82
CA LEU A 117 -8.43 -8.91 5.13
C LEU A 117 -8.21 -8.64 6.62
N MET A 118 -8.36 -9.66 7.45
CA MET A 118 -8.25 -9.54 8.90
C MET A 118 -6.88 -10.01 9.42
N ASN A 119 -5.88 -10.06 8.55
CA ASN A 119 -4.56 -10.59 8.88
C ASN A 119 -3.65 -9.58 9.59
N SER A 120 -4.21 -8.48 10.05
CA SER A 120 -3.51 -7.42 10.76
C SER A 120 -4.27 -7.08 12.04
N GLU A 121 -3.57 -6.54 13.03
CA GLU A 121 -4.21 -6.08 14.27
C GLU A 121 -5.18 -4.91 14.02
N LYS A 122 -4.88 -4.11 13.00
CA LYS A 122 -5.72 -2.98 12.58
C LYS A 122 -6.04 -3.11 11.11
N PRO A 123 -7.04 -3.94 10.75
CA PRO A 123 -7.38 -4.13 9.34
C PRO A 123 -7.70 -2.82 8.64
N GLU A 124 -7.11 -2.62 7.47
CA GLU A 124 -7.37 -1.45 6.62
C GLU A 124 -8.67 -1.60 5.87
N PHE A 125 -8.99 -2.84 5.46
CA PHE A 125 -10.15 -3.15 4.63
C PHE A 125 -11.08 -4.14 5.32
N ASP A 126 -12.39 -4.00 5.07
CA ASP A 126 -13.38 -4.97 5.51
C ASP A 126 -14.08 -5.66 4.32
N SER A 127 -13.77 -5.22 3.10
CA SER A 127 -14.35 -5.77 1.89
C SER A 127 -13.39 -5.55 0.72
N TRP A 128 -13.67 -6.22 -0.40
CA TRP A 128 -12.87 -6.05 -1.62
C TRP A 128 -13.74 -6.27 -2.85
N ARG A 129 -13.28 -5.74 -3.99
CA ARG A 129 -13.94 -5.97 -5.28
C ARG A 129 -12.96 -5.83 -6.43
N TRP A 130 -13.35 -6.39 -7.56
CA TRP A 130 -12.60 -6.24 -8.81
C TRP A 130 -13.25 -5.16 -9.66
N VAL A 131 -12.43 -4.31 -10.28
CA VAL A 131 -12.89 -3.23 -11.15
C VAL A 131 -12.09 -3.21 -12.45
N ASP A 132 -12.67 -2.62 -13.49
CA ASP A 132 -12.01 -2.48 -14.80
C ASP A 132 -10.91 -1.42 -14.78
#